data_8a4b7bac202e2128b0dd54c62fd0a107
#
_entry.id   8a4b7bac202e2128b0dd54c62fd0a107
#
_cell.length_a   1.000
_cell.length_b   1.000
_cell.length_c   1.000
_cell.angle_alpha   90.00
_cell.angle_beta   90.00
_cell.angle_gamma   90.00
#
_symmetry.space_group_name_H-M   'P 1'
#
loop_
_entity.id
_entity.type
_entity.pdbx_description
1 polymer ?
#
loop_
_entity_poly.entity_id
_entity_poly.type
_entity_poly.pdbx_seq_one_letter_code
_entity_poly.pdbx_strand_id
1 'polypeptide(L)'
;MHLTALLLSGCTVNLPAPVTSGDGFFDRPWPSDTRTIDGRPDLSDFPHLGEYSLLSGFIELGESLDGFGTNTPIYFRFDGTLPTGKLPSPEQSMQADAAVMLVNIDRDSPRRGELIPVEWAFQETTTNWQPENLLAVRPVWGYPLEGSTTYAAIVTTEVALLDEDFSAVWAADHPDHATYEPLQETLFQLKVPVDSVAIATTFTTQDTLGDMVAIAASIQQQLPIPILDQELEAGFTTGSFSAYFGEIVVPMWQHGEKPYATEGGGFVMDDAGNPILYGWDRTAFTVTIPVGTQPDDGWPTVIYSHGTGGDHTTFASGSTNVPATLLAQEGIAVIGISQPLHGDRGSGVNPALYSFNYINPEAGRTMFRQGALDQVFMAELMTRRGAVFTFEGQELRLDPERVAYLGHSHGGEVGAKAVPFFGDRIKGAVLSGTGGGLGITLIERNADDFDIQSLITDTLEFDSDEVLDTFHPAIMLVQMDAEATDPINYARYWHRQQPTWESAPMSVLLTEGLLDVNTPPHSTEVLAGASGSPMLAPTAQLATIQELTGLVEEPTPAISNVTGWDGSDVSVGLAQFPDDGHFAIFRNYEAVQLYQTFLSTALEDEAPEISSFTP
;
A
#
# COMPACT_ATOMS: atom_id res chain seq x y z
N MET A 1 15.95 -69.13 -23.26
CA MET A 1 16.16 -67.67 -23.05
C MET A 1 14.83 -66.95 -23.29
N HIS A 2 14.06 -66.74 -22.24
CA HIS A 2 12.81 -65.97 -22.32
C HIS A 2 13.14 -64.53 -21.97
N LEU A 3 13.01 -63.62 -22.94
CA LEU A 3 13.04 -62.18 -22.68
C LEU A 3 11.65 -61.77 -22.16
N THR A 4 11.56 -61.44 -20.92
CA THR A 4 10.38 -60.78 -20.32
C THR A 4 10.49 -59.28 -20.60
N ALA A 5 9.63 -58.79 -21.51
CA ALA A 5 9.49 -57.33 -21.71
C ALA A 5 8.76 -56.76 -20.50
N LEU A 6 9.44 -55.91 -19.71
CA LEU A 6 8.78 -55.04 -18.75
C LEU A 6 8.03 -53.95 -19.52
N LEU A 7 6.72 -54.04 -19.53
CA LEU A 7 5.84 -52.92 -19.88
C LEU A 7 5.89 -51.94 -18.72
N LEU A 8 6.63 -50.85 -18.89
CA LEU A 8 6.46 -49.63 -18.08
C LEU A 8 5.08 -49.06 -18.45
N SER A 9 4.08 -49.33 -17.62
CA SER A 9 2.82 -48.57 -17.66
C SER A 9 3.15 -47.14 -17.22
N GLY A 10 3.37 -46.27 -18.19
CA GLY A 10 3.35 -44.82 -17.93
C GLY A 10 1.96 -44.48 -17.38
N CYS A 11 1.86 -44.00 -16.16
CA CYS A 11 0.69 -43.29 -15.70
C CYS A 11 0.50 -42.10 -16.64
N THR A 12 -0.41 -42.19 -17.58
CA THR A 12 -0.90 -41.00 -18.28
C THR A 12 -1.67 -40.20 -17.25
N VAL A 13 -1.08 -39.11 -16.77
CA VAL A 13 -1.80 -38.12 -15.96
C VAL A 13 -2.86 -37.55 -16.91
N ASN A 14 -4.13 -37.83 -16.67
CA ASN A 14 -5.21 -37.15 -17.36
C ASN A 14 -5.23 -35.71 -16.82
N LEU A 15 -4.89 -34.74 -17.66
CA LEU A 15 -4.98 -33.33 -17.31
C LEU A 15 -6.47 -32.94 -17.23
N PRO A 16 -6.86 -32.09 -16.27
CA PRO A 16 -8.23 -31.57 -16.16
C PRO A 16 -8.50 -30.50 -17.22
N ALA A 17 -9.79 -30.33 -17.56
CA ALA A 17 -10.24 -29.25 -18.42
C ALA A 17 -10.62 -28.00 -17.61
N PRO A 18 -10.35 -26.80 -18.14
CA PRO A 18 -10.87 -25.56 -17.55
C PRO A 18 -12.40 -25.55 -17.56
N VAL A 19 -13.01 -24.94 -16.54
CA VAL A 19 -14.44 -24.61 -16.49
C VAL A 19 -14.62 -23.19 -16.99
N THR A 20 -15.40 -23.02 -18.07
CA THR A 20 -15.57 -21.73 -18.76
C THR A 20 -17.04 -21.31 -18.92
N SER A 21 -17.97 -22.11 -18.38
CA SER A 21 -19.41 -21.86 -18.47
C SER A 21 -20.15 -22.35 -17.24
N GLY A 22 -21.17 -21.60 -16.84
CA GLY A 22 -22.02 -21.85 -15.67
C GLY A 22 -22.56 -20.54 -15.13
N ASP A 23 -23.37 -20.64 -14.06
CA ASP A 23 -24.01 -19.49 -13.43
C ASP A 23 -23.28 -19.02 -12.16
N GLY A 24 -22.25 -19.74 -11.70
CA GLY A 24 -21.49 -19.42 -10.50
C GLY A 24 -20.30 -18.48 -10.79
N PHE A 25 -19.92 -17.71 -9.79
CA PHE A 25 -18.81 -16.76 -9.87
C PHE A 25 -17.52 -17.37 -10.41
N PHE A 26 -17.17 -18.59 -9.99
CA PHE A 26 -15.96 -19.31 -10.39
C PHE A 26 -16.13 -20.17 -11.65
N ASP A 27 -17.30 -20.22 -12.27
CA ASP A 27 -17.53 -21.00 -13.50
C ASP A 27 -16.94 -20.31 -14.74
N ARG A 28 -16.42 -19.11 -14.59
CA ARG A 28 -15.65 -18.37 -15.57
C ARG A 28 -14.46 -17.72 -14.85
N PRO A 29 -13.31 -17.52 -15.53
CA PRO A 29 -12.17 -16.84 -14.93
C PRO A 29 -12.53 -15.47 -14.36
N TRP A 30 -11.93 -15.13 -13.22
CA TRP A 30 -12.02 -13.81 -12.58
C TRP A 30 -10.61 -13.36 -12.18
N PRO A 31 -10.22 -12.06 -12.30
CA PRO A 31 -10.97 -10.98 -12.99
C PRO A 31 -10.99 -11.18 -14.52
N SER A 32 -11.88 -10.48 -15.22
CA SER A 32 -11.91 -10.49 -16.68
C SER A 32 -12.60 -9.25 -17.24
N ASP A 33 -12.03 -8.63 -18.28
CA ASP A 33 -12.66 -7.51 -19.01
C ASP A 33 -13.96 -7.92 -19.73
N THR A 34 -14.17 -9.25 -19.94
CA THR A 34 -15.46 -9.78 -20.41
C THR A 34 -16.53 -9.84 -19.32
N ARG A 35 -16.17 -9.59 -18.05
CA ARG A 35 -17.06 -9.54 -16.88
C ARG A 35 -17.14 -8.12 -16.33
N THR A 36 -17.49 -7.18 -17.19
CA THR A 36 -17.69 -5.78 -16.83
C THR A 36 -19.04 -5.28 -17.35
N ILE A 37 -19.64 -4.36 -16.61
CA ILE A 37 -20.83 -3.61 -17.01
C ILE A 37 -20.45 -2.12 -17.09
N ASP A 38 -20.58 -1.52 -18.25
CA ASP A 38 -20.17 -0.14 -18.49
C ASP A 38 -18.69 0.15 -18.09
N GLY A 39 -17.81 -0.85 -18.30
CA GLY A 39 -16.38 -0.77 -17.97
C GLY A 39 -16.04 -0.96 -16.48
N ARG A 40 -16.99 -1.38 -15.65
CA ARG A 40 -16.83 -1.62 -14.21
C ARG A 40 -16.97 -3.10 -13.88
N PRO A 41 -16.30 -3.64 -12.86
CA PRO A 41 -16.41 -5.04 -12.46
C PRO A 41 -17.88 -5.47 -12.23
N ASP A 42 -18.28 -6.61 -12.80
CA ASP A 42 -19.59 -7.23 -12.56
C ASP A 42 -19.46 -8.27 -11.45
N LEU A 43 -19.95 -7.93 -10.26
CA LEU A 43 -19.97 -8.79 -9.07
C LEU A 43 -21.37 -9.39 -8.80
N SER A 44 -22.27 -9.33 -9.77
CA SER A 44 -23.67 -9.78 -9.60
C SER A 44 -23.81 -11.28 -9.30
N ASP A 45 -22.78 -12.09 -9.57
CA ASP A 45 -22.71 -13.52 -9.25
C ASP A 45 -21.72 -13.83 -8.10
N PHE A 46 -21.26 -12.81 -7.34
CA PHE A 46 -20.31 -12.99 -6.24
C PHE A 46 -20.87 -13.91 -5.15
N PRO A 47 -20.04 -14.80 -4.54
CA PRO A 47 -20.50 -15.70 -3.50
C PRO A 47 -21.24 -14.98 -2.37
N HIS A 48 -22.35 -15.55 -1.92
CA HIS A 48 -23.19 -15.02 -0.83
C HIS A 48 -23.74 -13.60 -1.04
N LEU A 49 -23.91 -13.17 -2.31
CA LEU A 49 -24.51 -11.88 -2.63
C LEU A 49 -25.87 -11.69 -1.92
N GLY A 50 -25.97 -10.62 -1.11
CA GLY A 50 -27.19 -10.26 -0.37
C GLY A 50 -27.46 -11.08 0.91
N GLU A 51 -26.59 -12.01 1.29
CA GLU A 51 -26.71 -12.77 2.53
C GLU A 51 -26.13 -12.01 3.73
N TYR A 52 -25.03 -11.32 3.55
CA TYR A 52 -24.32 -10.58 4.61
C TYR A 52 -24.31 -9.07 4.31
N SER A 53 -24.81 -8.26 5.25
CA SER A 53 -24.88 -6.81 5.06
C SER A 53 -23.49 -6.15 4.96
N LEU A 54 -22.49 -6.68 5.65
CA LEU A 54 -21.10 -6.21 5.56
C LEU A 54 -20.56 -6.40 4.14
N LEU A 55 -20.78 -7.57 3.56
CA LEU A 55 -20.34 -7.90 2.21
C LEU A 55 -20.99 -7.01 1.15
N SER A 56 -22.27 -6.67 1.33
CA SER A 56 -23.02 -5.84 0.37
C SER A 56 -22.36 -4.47 0.14
N GLY A 57 -21.84 -3.82 1.19
CA GLY A 57 -21.14 -2.53 1.05
C GLY A 57 -19.86 -2.62 0.23
N PHE A 58 -19.09 -3.71 0.40
CA PHE A 58 -17.90 -3.98 -0.42
C PHE A 58 -18.26 -4.33 -1.86
N ILE A 59 -19.29 -5.11 -2.11
CA ILE A 59 -19.76 -5.41 -3.47
C ILE A 59 -20.19 -4.13 -4.20
N GLU A 60 -21.00 -3.28 -3.56
CA GLU A 60 -21.44 -2.00 -4.12
C GLU A 60 -20.24 -1.08 -4.46
N LEU A 61 -19.24 -1.02 -3.59
CA LEU A 61 -18.02 -0.27 -3.86
C LEU A 61 -17.24 -0.90 -5.02
N GLY A 62 -17.03 -2.23 -5.00
CA GLY A 62 -16.33 -2.97 -6.05
C GLY A 62 -16.94 -2.77 -7.45
N GLU A 63 -18.28 -2.79 -7.55
CA GLU A 63 -19.03 -2.49 -8.80
C GLU A 63 -18.94 -1.01 -9.23
N SER A 64 -18.46 -0.12 -8.34
CA SER A 64 -18.26 1.29 -8.67
C SER A 64 -16.87 1.61 -9.20
N LEU A 65 -15.90 0.70 -9.03
CA LEU A 65 -14.52 0.88 -9.44
C LEU A 65 -14.38 0.91 -10.97
N ASP A 66 -13.33 1.55 -11.46
CA ASP A 66 -13.01 1.68 -12.89
C ASP A 66 -12.12 0.55 -13.42
N GLY A 67 -11.87 -0.49 -12.61
CA GLY A 67 -11.09 -1.65 -12.97
C GLY A 67 -10.89 -2.59 -11.80
N PHE A 68 -10.06 -3.61 -12.01
CA PHE A 68 -9.82 -4.69 -11.04
C PHE A 68 -8.65 -4.39 -10.10
N GLY A 69 -8.45 -5.23 -9.09
CA GLY A 69 -7.38 -5.04 -8.10
C GLY A 69 -5.97 -5.23 -8.66
N THR A 70 -5.00 -4.55 -8.05
CA THR A 70 -3.57 -4.62 -8.41
C THR A 70 -2.80 -5.70 -7.65
N ASN A 71 -3.38 -6.21 -6.54
CA ASN A 71 -2.77 -7.23 -5.69
C ASN A 71 -3.71 -8.41 -5.40
N THR A 72 -4.84 -8.48 -6.09
CA THR A 72 -5.89 -9.47 -5.82
C THR A 72 -5.67 -10.79 -6.54
N PRO A 73 -6.22 -11.91 -6.02
CA PRO A 73 -6.21 -13.20 -6.68
C PRO A 73 -6.98 -13.22 -8.01
N ILE A 74 -6.47 -14.03 -8.92
CA ILE A 74 -7.04 -14.39 -10.21
C ILE A 74 -7.46 -15.86 -10.13
N TYR A 75 -8.71 -16.19 -10.43
CA TYR A 75 -9.26 -17.52 -10.25
C TYR A 75 -9.52 -18.25 -11.56
N PHE A 76 -9.13 -19.54 -11.59
CA PHE A 76 -9.43 -20.48 -12.64
C PHE A 76 -9.96 -21.79 -12.01
N ARG A 77 -11.13 -22.24 -12.42
CA ARG A 77 -11.70 -23.51 -11.99
C ARG A 77 -11.46 -24.61 -13.02
N PHE A 78 -11.30 -25.84 -12.54
CA PHE A 78 -11.09 -27.02 -13.37
C PHE A 78 -12.08 -28.12 -13.02
N ASP A 79 -12.31 -29.05 -13.97
CA ASP A 79 -13.17 -30.22 -13.77
C ASP A 79 -12.48 -31.38 -13.01
N GLY A 80 -11.23 -31.19 -12.60
CA GLY A 80 -10.42 -32.14 -11.85
C GLY A 80 -9.16 -31.51 -11.26
N THR A 81 -8.41 -32.29 -10.50
CA THR A 81 -7.22 -31.84 -9.77
C THR A 81 -6.06 -31.55 -10.73
N LEU A 82 -5.48 -30.35 -10.59
CA LEU A 82 -4.26 -29.97 -11.29
C LEU A 82 -3.03 -30.74 -10.78
N PRO A 83 -2.04 -31.04 -11.67
CA PRO A 83 -0.75 -31.55 -11.24
C PRO A 83 0.09 -30.45 -10.55
N THR A 84 -0.24 -30.13 -9.29
CA THR A 84 0.33 -29.00 -8.54
C THR A 84 1.86 -29.01 -8.45
N GLY A 85 2.49 -30.19 -8.53
CA GLY A 85 3.96 -30.31 -8.61
C GLY A 85 4.59 -29.74 -9.88
N LYS A 86 3.79 -29.31 -10.86
CA LYS A 86 4.23 -28.62 -12.09
C LYS A 86 3.92 -27.11 -12.06
N LEU A 87 3.18 -26.65 -11.08
CA LEU A 87 2.92 -25.21 -10.93
C LEU A 87 4.23 -24.49 -10.55
N PRO A 88 4.46 -23.28 -11.08
CA PRO A 88 5.75 -22.61 -10.96
C PRO A 88 5.98 -22.04 -9.55
N SER A 89 7.25 -21.96 -9.15
CA SER A 89 7.66 -21.03 -8.09
C SER A 89 7.56 -19.59 -8.60
N PRO A 90 7.61 -18.57 -7.72
CA PRO A 90 7.64 -17.18 -8.14
C PRO A 90 8.72 -16.86 -9.18
N GLU A 91 9.94 -17.40 -9.02
CA GLU A 91 11.03 -17.22 -9.99
C GLU A 91 10.73 -17.91 -11.34
N GLN A 92 10.14 -19.10 -11.29
CA GLN A 92 9.80 -19.85 -12.49
C GLN A 92 8.66 -19.19 -13.28
N SER A 93 7.71 -18.54 -12.59
CA SER A 93 6.57 -17.87 -13.23
C SER A 93 6.99 -16.69 -14.13
N MET A 94 8.19 -16.16 -13.94
CA MET A 94 8.79 -15.12 -14.79
C MET A 94 9.44 -15.69 -16.08
N GLN A 95 9.26 -16.97 -16.37
CA GLN A 95 9.76 -17.58 -17.61
C GLN A 95 8.62 -17.75 -18.61
N ALA A 96 8.91 -17.55 -19.89
CA ALA A 96 7.91 -17.64 -20.96
C ALA A 96 7.39 -19.07 -21.23
N ASP A 97 7.98 -20.09 -20.62
CA ASP A 97 7.57 -21.49 -20.67
C ASP A 97 6.95 -21.99 -19.35
N ALA A 98 6.62 -21.08 -18.43
CA ALA A 98 5.99 -21.44 -17.16
C ALA A 98 4.57 -22.01 -17.36
N ALA A 99 4.19 -22.96 -16.50
CA ALA A 99 2.84 -23.56 -16.52
C ALA A 99 1.74 -22.53 -16.20
N VAL A 100 2.06 -21.50 -15.42
CA VAL A 100 1.20 -20.35 -15.11
C VAL A 100 2.02 -19.08 -15.26
N MET A 101 1.48 -18.08 -15.94
CA MET A 101 2.12 -16.78 -16.20
C MET A 101 1.14 -15.65 -15.95
N LEU A 102 1.65 -14.51 -15.46
CA LEU A 102 0.95 -13.22 -15.44
C LEU A 102 1.80 -12.24 -16.22
N VAL A 103 1.22 -11.56 -17.21
CA VAL A 103 1.98 -10.73 -18.15
C VAL A 103 1.28 -9.40 -18.41
N ASN A 104 2.07 -8.31 -18.46
CA ASN A 104 1.59 -7.02 -18.93
C ASN A 104 1.37 -7.07 -20.45
N ILE A 105 0.13 -6.87 -20.89
CA ILE A 105 -0.26 -6.90 -22.30
C ILE A 105 -0.69 -5.54 -22.83
N ASP A 106 -0.65 -4.51 -21.99
CA ASP A 106 -1.08 -3.16 -22.34
C ASP A 106 -0.23 -2.58 -23.47
N ARG A 107 -0.91 -2.14 -24.55
CA ARG A 107 -0.25 -1.61 -25.74
C ARG A 107 0.46 -0.28 -25.51
N ASP A 108 -0.01 0.50 -24.54
CA ASP A 108 0.53 1.81 -24.19
C ASP A 108 1.58 1.75 -23.07
N SER A 109 1.71 0.59 -22.39
CA SER A 109 2.71 0.40 -21.34
C SER A 109 4.12 0.22 -21.92
N PRO A 110 5.12 0.96 -21.43
CA PRO A 110 6.53 0.73 -21.77
C PRO A 110 7.04 -0.61 -21.26
N ARG A 111 6.30 -1.26 -20.35
CA ARG A 111 6.61 -2.57 -19.73
C ARG A 111 5.82 -3.72 -20.37
N ARG A 112 5.23 -3.52 -21.55
CA ARG A 112 4.52 -4.57 -22.27
C ARG A 112 5.40 -5.80 -22.49
N GLY A 113 4.88 -6.98 -22.17
CA GLY A 113 5.60 -8.26 -22.26
C GLY A 113 6.38 -8.61 -20.99
N GLU A 114 6.36 -7.75 -19.96
CA GLU A 114 6.92 -8.09 -18.66
C GLU A 114 6.13 -9.20 -17.99
N LEU A 115 6.83 -10.24 -17.57
CA LEU A 115 6.28 -11.34 -16.78
C LEU A 115 6.37 -11.00 -15.30
N ILE A 116 5.25 -11.07 -14.61
CA ILE A 116 5.08 -10.71 -13.21
C ILE A 116 5.26 -11.97 -12.36
N PRO A 117 6.08 -11.95 -11.30
CA PRO A 117 6.20 -13.09 -10.40
C PRO A 117 4.86 -13.34 -9.68
N VAL A 118 4.45 -14.60 -9.64
CA VAL A 118 3.18 -14.98 -9.02
C VAL A 118 3.34 -16.02 -7.92
N GLU A 119 2.44 -15.93 -6.95
CA GLU A 119 2.13 -16.97 -5.98
C GLU A 119 0.79 -17.59 -6.32
N TRP A 120 0.55 -18.81 -5.85
CA TRP A 120 -0.67 -19.55 -6.11
C TRP A 120 -1.13 -20.39 -4.92
N ALA A 121 -2.43 -20.64 -4.88
CA ALA A 121 -3.07 -21.63 -4.03
C ALA A 121 -3.99 -22.50 -4.88
N PHE A 122 -4.21 -23.75 -4.45
CA PHE A 122 -5.12 -24.68 -5.13
C PHE A 122 -6.08 -25.30 -4.12
N GLN A 123 -7.37 -24.98 -4.27
CA GLN A 123 -8.44 -25.51 -3.44
C GLN A 123 -8.90 -26.85 -4.00
N GLU A 124 -8.61 -27.94 -3.30
CA GLU A 124 -8.93 -29.29 -3.78
C GLU A 124 -10.38 -29.72 -3.48
N THR A 125 -10.99 -29.16 -2.46
CA THR A 125 -12.32 -29.57 -1.95
C THR A 125 -13.28 -28.39 -1.93
N THR A 126 -14.57 -28.64 -2.13
CA THR A 126 -15.59 -27.60 -2.00
C THR A 126 -15.75 -27.17 -0.54
N THR A 127 -15.75 -25.87 -0.32
CA THR A 127 -16.16 -25.23 0.93
C THR A 127 -17.44 -24.43 0.73
N ASN A 128 -17.90 -23.68 1.73
CA ASN A 128 -19.06 -22.83 1.58
C ASN A 128 -18.80 -21.63 0.62
N TRP A 129 -17.54 -21.18 0.53
CA TRP A 129 -17.14 -20.01 -0.26
C TRP A 129 -16.48 -20.36 -1.59
N GLN A 130 -15.86 -21.51 -1.70
CA GLN A 130 -15.02 -21.87 -2.82
C GLN A 130 -15.39 -23.26 -3.36
N PRO A 131 -15.49 -23.46 -4.69
CA PRO A 131 -15.67 -24.79 -5.27
C PRO A 131 -14.37 -25.58 -5.23
N GLU A 132 -14.48 -26.90 -5.38
CA GLU A 132 -13.32 -27.77 -5.61
C GLU A 132 -12.60 -27.42 -6.92
N ASN A 133 -11.31 -27.79 -6.96
CA ASN A 133 -10.44 -27.65 -8.12
C ASN A 133 -10.28 -26.19 -8.59
N LEU A 134 -10.21 -25.26 -7.65
CA LEU A 134 -10.01 -23.84 -7.89
C LEU A 134 -8.53 -23.47 -7.75
N LEU A 135 -7.92 -22.98 -8.82
CA LEU A 135 -6.61 -22.34 -8.81
C LEU A 135 -6.78 -20.84 -8.57
N ALA A 136 -6.15 -20.33 -7.54
CA ALA A 136 -6.02 -18.90 -7.28
C ALA A 136 -4.56 -18.49 -7.52
N VAL A 137 -4.35 -17.44 -8.31
CA VAL A 137 -3.03 -16.90 -8.67
C VAL A 137 -3.02 -15.41 -8.36
N ARG A 138 -1.95 -14.88 -7.78
CA ARG A 138 -1.81 -13.43 -7.60
C ARG A 138 -0.36 -12.98 -7.79
N PRO A 139 -0.11 -11.69 -8.04
CA PRO A 139 1.24 -11.14 -7.96
C PRO A 139 1.86 -11.46 -6.59
N VAL A 140 3.15 -11.73 -6.55
CA VAL A 140 3.89 -11.82 -5.28
C VAL A 140 3.70 -10.52 -4.50
N TRP A 141 3.39 -10.62 -3.22
CA TRP A 141 3.32 -9.44 -2.35
C TRP A 141 4.62 -8.62 -2.42
N GLY A 142 4.48 -7.31 -2.60
CA GLY A 142 5.60 -6.41 -2.87
C GLY A 142 5.89 -6.20 -4.37
N TYR A 143 5.12 -6.85 -5.25
CA TYR A 143 5.14 -6.61 -6.70
C TYR A 143 3.75 -6.20 -7.22
N PRO A 144 3.17 -5.09 -6.76
CA PRO A 144 1.83 -4.68 -7.18
C PRO A 144 1.80 -4.44 -8.70
N LEU A 145 0.70 -4.77 -9.35
CA LEU A 145 0.45 -4.38 -10.74
C LEU A 145 0.37 -2.85 -10.85
N GLU A 146 0.59 -2.31 -12.03
CA GLU A 146 0.35 -0.89 -12.29
C GLU A 146 -1.14 -0.62 -12.43
N GLY A 147 -1.59 0.54 -11.94
CA GLY A 147 -2.98 0.97 -12.13
C GLY A 147 -3.27 1.34 -13.60
N SER A 148 -4.53 1.27 -14.00
CA SER A 148 -5.00 1.57 -15.36
C SER A 148 -4.22 0.82 -16.46
N THR A 149 -3.83 -0.43 -16.20
CA THR A 149 -2.96 -1.22 -17.07
C THR A 149 -3.57 -2.59 -17.33
N THR A 150 -3.51 -3.06 -18.56
CA THR A 150 -4.10 -4.34 -18.95
C THR A 150 -3.10 -5.49 -18.80
N TYR A 151 -3.53 -6.55 -18.11
CA TYR A 151 -2.76 -7.77 -17.86
C TYR A 151 -3.48 -8.99 -18.40
N ALA A 152 -2.73 -10.09 -18.55
CA ALA A 152 -3.28 -11.41 -18.79
C ALA A 152 -2.69 -12.44 -17.84
N ALA A 153 -3.54 -13.26 -17.23
CA ALA A 153 -3.14 -14.47 -16.54
C ALA A 153 -3.39 -15.67 -17.46
N ILE A 154 -2.44 -16.59 -17.51
CA ILE A 154 -2.39 -17.68 -18.48
C ILE A 154 -2.12 -18.99 -17.74
N VAL A 155 -2.91 -20.03 -18.03
CA VAL A 155 -2.61 -21.42 -17.64
C VAL A 155 -2.31 -22.19 -18.93
N THR A 156 -1.20 -22.93 -18.96
CA THR A 156 -0.74 -23.63 -20.17
C THR A 156 -1.18 -25.08 -20.23
N THR A 157 -1.06 -25.67 -21.43
CA THR A 157 -1.35 -27.08 -21.67
C THR A 157 -0.38 -28.05 -20.97
N GLU A 158 0.59 -27.55 -20.24
CA GLU A 158 1.44 -28.36 -19.38
C GLU A 158 0.69 -28.92 -18.16
N VAL A 159 -0.32 -28.19 -17.66
CA VAL A 159 -1.07 -28.54 -16.43
C VAL A 159 -2.56 -28.73 -16.64
N ALA A 160 -3.14 -28.25 -17.75
CA ALA A 160 -4.57 -28.41 -18.08
C ALA A 160 -4.79 -28.78 -19.55
N LEU A 161 -5.95 -29.31 -19.88
CA LEU A 161 -6.34 -29.54 -21.28
C LEU A 161 -6.62 -28.20 -21.96
N LEU A 162 -6.38 -28.16 -23.28
CA LEU A 162 -6.80 -27.01 -24.09
C LEU A 162 -8.33 -26.89 -24.04
N ASP A 163 -8.83 -25.72 -23.68
CA ASP A 163 -10.25 -25.42 -23.81
C ASP A 163 -10.57 -25.03 -25.25
N GLU A 164 -11.47 -25.78 -25.90
CA GLU A 164 -11.80 -25.57 -27.32
C GLU A 164 -12.60 -24.26 -27.51
N ASP A 165 -13.48 -23.89 -26.55
CA ASP A 165 -14.27 -22.67 -26.60
C ASP A 165 -13.37 -21.44 -26.39
N PHE A 166 -12.45 -21.50 -25.42
CA PHE A 166 -11.45 -20.45 -25.25
C PHE A 166 -10.54 -20.32 -26.48
N SER A 167 -10.09 -21.42 -27.05
CA SER A 167 -9.20 -21.37 -28.22
C SER A 167 -9.84 -20.69 -29.45
N ALA A 168 -11.17 -20.59 -29.51
CA ALA A 168 -11.86 -19.88 -30.56
C ALA A 168 -11.68 -18.35 -30.52
N VAL A 169 -11.29 -17.75 -29.37
CA VAL A 169 -11.08 -16.30 -29.20
C VAL A 169 -9.95 -15.76 -30.10
N TRP A 170 -9.05 -16.65 -30.55
CA TRP A 170 -7.97 -16.25 -31.45
C TRP A 170 -8.44 -15.94 -32.88
N ALA A 171 -9.67 -16.33 -33.24
CA ALA A 171 -10.24 -16.06 -34.55
C ALA A 171 -10.81 -14.63 -34.60
N ALA A 172 -10.48 -13.87 -35.63
CA ALA A 172 -10.85 -12.46 -35.77
C ALA A 172 -12.37 -12.18 -35.84
N ASP A 173 -13.20 -13.21 -36.06
CA ASP A 173 -14.65 -13.15 -36.07
C ASP A 173 -15.30 -13.53 -34.72
N HIS A 174 -14.50 -13.94 -33.74
CA HIS A 174 -15.01 -14.21 -32.39
C HIS A 174 -15.41 -12.91 -31.68
N PRO A 175 -16.54 -12.87 -30.96
CA PRO A 175 -17.02 -11.68 -30.25
C PRO A 175 -15.96 -11.06 -29.31
N ASP A 176 -15.22 -11.89 -28.58
CA ASP A 176 -14.24 -11.46 -27.59
C ASP A 176 -12.82 -11.29 -28.16
N HIS A 177 -12.64 -11.49 -29.47
CA HIS A 177 -11.31 -11.41 -30.10
C HIS A 177 -10.59 -10.10 -29.75
N ALA A 178 -11.29 -8.98 -29.82
CA ALA A 178 -10.70 -7.67 -29.53
C ALA A 178 -10.13 -7.55 -28.11
N THR A 179 -10.74 -8.23 -27.12
CA THR A 179 -10.28 -8.27 -25.74
C THR A 179 -8.99 -9.09 -25.60
N TYR A 180 -8.85 -10.18 -26.39
CA TYR A 180 -7.69 -11.08 -26.34
C TYR A 180 -6.62 -10.79 -27.41
N GLU A 181 -6.86 -9.89 -28.36
CA GLU A 181 -5.88 -9.52 -29.39
C GLU A 181 -4.56 -8.99 -28.80
N PRO A 182 -4.56 -8.11 -27.75
CA PRO A 182 -3.31 -7.67 -27.10
C PRO A 182 -2.51 -8.83 -26.51
N LEU A 183 -3.20 -9.85 -25.94
CA LEU A 183 -2.55 -11.06 -25.46
C LEU A 183 -1.92 -11.84 -26.60
N GLN A 184 -2.64 -12.08 -27.70
CA GLN A 184 -2.12 -12.81 -28.87
C GLN A 184 -0.85 -12.14 -29.43
N GLU A 185 -0.83 -10.83 -29.55
CA GLU A 185 0.33 -10.05 -29.98
C GLU A 185 1.51 -10.20 -29.02
N THR A 186 1.24 -10.17 -27.69
CA THR A 186 2.27 -10.29 -26.66
C THR A 186 2.85 -11.71 -26.62
N LEU A 187 2.01 -12.75 -26.73
CA LEU A 187 2.46 -14.14 -26.84
C LEU A 187 3.39 -14.33 -28.05
N PHE A 188 3.06 -13.72 -29.19
CA PHE A 188 3.93 -13.75 -30.37
C PHE A 188 5.31 -13.12 -30.09
N GLN A 189 5.35 -11.98 -29.37
CA GLN A 189 6.62 -11.33 -28.99
C GLN A 189 7.44 -12.21 -28.03
N LEU A 190 6.78 -12.85 -27.07
CA LEU A 190 7.39 -13.76 -26.11
C LEU A 190 7.74 -15.13 -26.71
N LYS A 191 7.32 -15.40 -27.95
CA LYS A 191 7.48 -16.69 -28.66
C LYS A 191 6.74 -17.85 -27.94
N VAL A 192 5.63 -17.55 -27.28
CA VAL A 192 4.74 -18.53 -26.68
C VAL A 192 3.68 -18.91 -27.71
N PRO A 193 3.57 -20.19 -28.11
CA PRO A 193 2.57 -20.65 -29.04
C PRO A 193 1.15 -20.51 -28.47
N VAL A 194 0.21 -19.97 -29.21
CA VAL A 194 -1.20 -19.84 -28.76
C VAL A 194 -1.86 -21.18 -28.45
N ASP A 195 -1.44 -22.25 -29.12
CA ASP A 195 -1.89 -23.64 -28.89
C ASP A 195 -1.31 -24.29 -27.62
N SER A 196 -0.35 -23.61 -26.95
CA SER A 196 0.11 -23.98 -25.61
C SER A 196 -0.72 -23.34 -24.49
N VAL A 197 -1.64 -22.43 -24.79
CA VAL A 197 -2.51 -21.77 -23.81
C VAL A 197 -3.75 -22.63 -23.61
N ALA A 198 -3.89 -23.24 -22.43
CA ALA A 198 -5.09 -24.00 -22.06
C ALA A 198 -6.28 -23.09 -21.80
N ILE A 199 -6.08 -22.05 -21.02
CA ILE A 199 -7.04 -20.96 -20.69
C ILE A 199 -6.28 -19.70 -20.33
N ALA A 200 -6.87 -18.54 -20.56
CA ALA A 200 -6.38 -17.25 -20.07
C ALA A 200 -7.54 -16.32 -19.72
N THR A 201 -7.25 -15.30 -18.92
CA THR A 201 -8.11 -14.13 -18.73
C THR A 201 -7.32 -12.86 -18.95
N THR A 202 -7.97 -11.83 -19.49
CA THR A 202 -7.43 -10.50 -19.62
C THR A 202 -8.25 -9.55 -18.75
N PHE A 203 -7.57 -8.65 -18.07
CA PHE A 203 -8.23 -7.68 -17.19
C PHE A 203 -7.44 -6.39 -17.10
N THR A 204 -8.15 -5.29 -16.88
CA THR A 204 -7.57 -3.96 -16.71
C THR A 204 -7.69 -3.55 -15.24
N THR A 205 -6.59 -3.15 -14.63
CA THR A 205 -6.54 -2.73 -13.23
C THR A 205 -7.17 -1.35 -13.05
N GLN A 206 -7.75 -1.10 -11.86
CA GLN A 206 -8.30 0.21 -11.48
C GLN A 206 -7.21 1.29 -11.42
N ASP A 207 -7.60 2.56 -11.57
CA ASP A 207 -6.75 3.70 -11.23
C ASP A 207 -6.65 3.84 -9.71
N THR A 208 -5.51 3.47 -9.15
CA THR A 208 -5.30 3.51 -7.70
C THR A 208 -4.88 4.88 -7.17
N LEU A 209 -4.47 5.82 -8.03
CA LEU A 209 -3.79 7.06 -7.63
C LEU A 209 -4.36 8.34 -8.23
N GLY A 210 -5.19 8.26 -9.27
CA GLY A 210 -5.59 9.42 -10.08
C GLY A 210 -6.26 10.54 -9.27
N ASP A 211 -7.14 10.20 -8.35
CA ASP A 211 -7.78 11.17 -7.48
C ASP A 211 -6.78 11.81 -6.49
N MET A 212 -5.85 11.04 -5.91
CA MET A 212 -4.79 11.57 -5.06
C MET A 212 -3.86 12.50 -5.82
N VAL A 213 -3.48 12.15 -7.05
CA VAL A 213 -2.67 13.00 -7.94
C VAL A 213 -3.39 14.32 -8.22
N ALA A 214 -4.68 14.27 -8.58
CA ALA A 214 -5.47 15.45 -8.87
C ALA A 214 -5.62 16.37 -7.64
N ILE A 215 -5.88 15.77 -6.47
CA ILE A 215 -6.04 16.52 -5.23
C ILE A 215 -4.70 17.12 -4.78
N ALA A 216 -3.61 16.35 -4.81
CA ALA A 216 -2.28 16.86 -4.46
C ALA A 216 -1.87 18.03 -5.38
N ALA A 217 -2.10 17.89 -6.68
CA ALA A 217 -1.87 18.99 -7.63
C ALA A 217 -2.73 20.23 -7.31
N SER A 218 -3.99 20.04 -6.91
CA SER A 218 -4.85 21.14 -6.46
C SER A 218 -4.28 21.84 -5.21
N ILE A 219 -3.82 21.09 -4.21
CA ILE A 219 -3.15 21.62 -3.02
C ILE A 219 -1.92 22.43 -3.43
N GLN A 220 -1.07 21.86 -4.27
CA GLN A 220 0.21 22.45 -4.63
C GLN A 220 0.12 23.67 -5.54
N GLN A 221 -0.89 23.73 -6.42
CA GLN A 221 -0.96 24.73 -7.48
C GLN A 221 -2.12 25.72 -7.36
N GLN A 222 -3.23 25.32 -6.75
CA GLN A 222 -4.49 26.07 -6.81
C GLN A 222 -4.93 26.61 -5.45
N LEU A 223 -4.72 25.86 -4.36
CA LEU A 223 -5.17 26.31 -3.05
C LEU A 223 -4.31 27.47 -2.53
N PRO A 224 -4.95 28.46 -1.87
CA PRO A 224 -4.21 29.48 -1.15
C PRO A 224 -3.53 28.85 0.06
N ILE A 225 -2.19 28.83 0.07
CA ILE A 225 -1.42 28.41 1.24
C ILE A 225 -1.32 29.61 2.19
N PRO A 226 -1.88 29.56 3.39
CA PRO A 226 -1.81 30.65 4.34
C PRO A 226 -0.38 30.85 4.85
N ILE A 227 -0.09 32.03 5.38
CA ILE A 227 1.12 32.27 6.18
C ILE A 227 0.79 31.86 7.61
N LEU A 228 1.66 31.06 8.22
CA LEU A 228 1.57 30.78 9.65
C LEU A 228 2.29 31.89 10.43
N ASP A 229 1.55 32.94 10.77
CA ASP A 229 2.05 34.13 11.48
C ASP A 229 1.18 34.45 12.71
N GLN A 230 0.84 33.48 13.49
CA GLN A 230 -0.07 33.61 14.63
C GLN A 230 0.67 33.76 15.98
N GLU A 231 0.01 34.39 16.95
CA GLU A 231 0.39 34.32 18.37
C GLU A 231 0.04 32.92 18.91
N LEU A 232 1.02 32.26 19.51
CA LEU A 232 0.86 30.93 20.08
C LEU A 232 0.40 30.97 21.53
N GLU A 233 -0.31 29.94 21.95
CA GLU A 233 -0.62 29.71 23.35
C GLU A 233 0.50 28.92 24.02
N ALA A 234 0.78 29.27 25.30
CA ALA A 234 1.75 28.53 26.09
C ALA A 234 1.27 27.10 26.37
N GLY A 235 2.09 26.15 26.02
CA GLY A 235 1.94 24.77 26.44
C GLY A 235 2.74 24.49 27.72
N PHE A 236 3.76 23.65 27.63
CA PHE A 236 4.64 23.29 28.73
C PHE A 236 6.11 23.34 28.31
N THR A 237 6.99 23.47 29.30
CA THR A 237 8.44 23.53 29.08
C THR A 237 9.13 22.38 29.78
N THR A 238 10.10 21.80 29.11
CA THR A 238 11.00 20.75 29.62
C THR A 238 12.43 21.27 29.70
N GLY A 239 13.39 20.41 30.06
CA GLY A 239 14.81 20.76 30.01
C GLY A 239 15.36 20.89 28.57
N SER A 240 14.66 20.35 27.56
CA SER A 240 15.13 20.27 26.18
C SER A 240 14.33 21.16 25.22
N PHE A 241 13.04 21.39 25.45
CA PHE A 241 12.18 22.18 24.57
C PHE A 241 11.06 22.93 25.32
N SER A 242 10.48 23.90 24.67
CA SER A 242 9.20 24.50 25.01
C SER A 242 8.14 24.12 23.98
N ALA A 243 6.98 23.63 24.43
CA ALA A 243 5.83 23.33 23.59
C ALA A 243 4.88 24.52 23.56
N TYR A 244 4.34 24.79 22.38
CA TYR A 244 3.36 25.85 22.13
C TYR A 244 2.20 25.26 21.32
N PHE A 245 1.01 25.84 21.47
CA PHE A 245 -0.21 25.43 20.80
C PHE A 245 -0.72 26.52 19.88
N GLY A 246 -1.31 26.10 18.77
CA GLY A 246 -2.00 26.96 17.83
C GLY A 246 -3.08 26.21 17.08
N GLU A 247 -3.75 26.86 16.16
CA GLU A 247 -4.77 26.27 15.30
C GLU A 247 -4.49 26.57 13.83
N ILE A 248 -4.79 25.61 12.97
CA ILE A 248 -4.78 25.78 11.52
C ILE A 248 -6.08 25.26 10.90
N VAL A 249 -6.31 25.62 9.64
CA VAL A 249 -7.35 25.00 8.83
C VAL A 249 -6.70 24.19 7.71
N VAL A 250 -7.16 22.96 7.54
CA VAL A 250 -6.71 22.04 6.50
C VAL A 250 -7.83 21.80 5.50
N PRO A 251 -7.52 21.56 4.21
CA PRO A 251 -8.55 21.29 3.22
C PRO A 251 -9.19 19.92 3.45
N MET A 252 -10.53 19.87 3.40
CA MET A 252 -11.29 18.64 3.55
C MET A 252 -11.86 18.22 2.20
N TRP A 253 -11.45 17.03 1.76
CA TRP A 253 -11.85 16.45 0.48
C TRP A 253 -12.91 15.38 0.60
N GLN A 254 -13.05 14.77 1.79
CA GLN A 254 -14.10 13.80 2.08
C GLN A 254 -15.46 14.51 2.18
N HIS A 255 -16.43 14.09 1.36
CA HIS A 255 -17.78 14.63 1.35
C HIS A 255 -18.68 13.91 2.34
N GLY A 256 -19.60 14.63 2.97
CA GLY A 256 -20.57 14.10 3.93
C GLY A 256 -20.28 14.51 5.37
N GLU A 257 -20.99 13.90 6.31
CA GLU A 257 -20.92 14.25 7.74
C GLU A 257 -20.04 13.25 8.51
N LYS A 258 -19.05 13.78 9.25
CA LYS A 258 -18.23 12.96 10.15
C LYS A 258 -19.11 12.29 11.23
N PRO A 259 -18.84 11.04 11.64
CA PRO A 259 -17.64 10.23 11.33
C PRO A 259 -17.80 9.33 10.09
N TYR A 260 -18.72 9.58 9.18
CA TYR A 260 -18.99 8.77 7.98
C TYR A 260 -19.38 7.32 8.34
N ALA A 261 -20.22 7.18 9.36
CA ALA A 261 -20.45 5.87 9.97
C ALA A 261 -21.04 4.83 9.00
N THR A 262 -21.95 5.25 8.12
CA THR A 262 -22.67 4.37 7.17
C THR A 262 -22.79 4.95 5.77
N GLU A 263 -22.46 6.22 5.57
CA GLU A 263 -22.56 6.90 4.27
C GLU A 263 -21.59 8.09 4.18
N GLY A 264 -21.24 8.50 2.96
CA GLY A 264 -20.29 9.58 2.67
C GLY A 264 -18.85 9.18 2.98
N GLY A 265 -17.98 10.18 3.03
CA GLY A 265 -16.54 10.00 3.23
C GLY A 265 -15.76 9.90 1.91
N GLY A 266 -16.43 9.70 0.77
CA GLY A 266 -15.78 9.61 -0.54
C GLY A 266 -15.15 10.94 -0.99
N PHE A 267 -14.17 10.87 -1.89
CA PHE A 267 -13.71 12.02 -2.67
C PHE A 267 -14.63 12.21 -3.88
N VAL A 268 -14.85 13.45 -4.27
CA VAL A 268 -15.71 13.78 -5.41
C VAL A 268 -14.93 14.54 -6.46
N MET A 269 -15.03 14.06 -7.71
CA MET A 269 -14.47 14.70 -8.90
C MET A 269 -15.59 15.30 -9.75
N ASP A 270 -15.31 16.39 -10.46
CA ASP A 270 -16.21 16.91 -11.48
C ASP A 270 -16.12 16.10 -12.79
N ASP A 271 -16.96 16.39 -13.76
CA ASP A 271 -16.99 15.72 -15.07
C ASP A 271 -15.68 15.85 -15.87
N ALA A 272 -14.81 16.77 -15.48
CA ALA A 272 -13.49 16.98 -16.09
C ALA A 272 -12.35 16.32 -15.29
N GLY A 273 -12.66 15.60 -14.21
CA GLY A 273 -11.70 14.95 -13.33
C GLY A 273 -11.02 15.91 -12.33
N ASN A 274 -11.54 17.12 -12.11
CA ASN A 274 -10.99 18.01 -11.10
C ASN A 274 -11.61 17.69 -9.73
N PRO A 275 -10.80 17.72 -8.64
CA PRO A 275 -11.29 17.44 -7.32
C PRO A 275 -12.18 18.57 -6.78
N ILE A 276 -13.28 18.20 -6.15
CA ILE A 276 -14.22 19.14 -5.52
C ILE A 276 -13.89 19.23 -4.03
N LEU A 277 -13.37 20.40 -3.61
CA LEU A 277 -13.10 20.66 -2.20
C LEU A 277 -14.43 20.72 -1.43
N TYR A 278 -14.59 19.85 -0.43
CA TYR A 278 -15.80 19.86 0.42
C TYR A 278 -15.82 21.06 1.36
N GLY A 279 -14.66 21.41 1.93
CA GLY A 279 -14.56 22.51 2.87
C GLY A 279 -13.20 22.58 3.55
N TRP A 280 -13.19 23.20 4.71
CA TRP A 280 -12.02 23.36 5.53
C TRP A 280 -12.29 22.83 6.93
N ASP A 281 -11.35 22.05 7.47
CA ASP A 281 -11.40 21.50 8.82
C ASP A 281 -10.45 22.25 9.72
N ARG A 282 -10.90 22.66 10.92
CA ARG A 282 -10.06 23.30 11.90
C ARG A 282 -9.39 22.24 12.75
N THR A 283 -8.08 22.35 12.96
CA THR A 283 -7.32 21.44 13.82
C THR A 283 -6.31 22.20 14.66
N ALA A 284 -6.13 21.74 15.89
CA ALA A 284 -5.04 22.17 16.73
C ALA A 284 -3.71 21.61 16.22
N PHE A 285 -2.63 22.35 16.42
CA PHE A 285 -1.27 21.85 16.28
C PHE A 285 -0.45 22.11 17.54
N THR A 286 0.57 21.30 17.74
CA THR A 286 1.64 21.54 18.70
C THR A 286 2.93 21.78 17.92
N VAL A 287 3.67 22.82 18.34
CA VAL A 287 5.05 23.02 17.91
C VAL A 287 5.97 23.01 19.12
N THR A 288 7.07 22.26 19.04
CA THR A 288 8.12 22.26 20.08
C THR A 288 9.36 22.95 19.56
N ILE A 289 9.84 23.91 20.34
CA ILE A 289 11.03 24.73 20.03
C ILE A 289 12.16 24.32 20.96
N PRO A 290 13.34 23.92 20.44
CA PRO A 290 14.49 23.58 21.27
C PRO A 290 14.93 24.68 22.21
N VAL A 291 15.45 24.33 23.38
CA VAL A 291 16.07 25.26 24.30
C VAL A 291 17.43 25.70 23.73
N GLY A 292 17.59 27.00 23.44
CA GLY A 292 18.83 27.49 22.86
C GLY A 292 18.63 28.83 22.14
N THR A 293 19.64 29.19 21.35
CA THR A 293 19.57 30.38 20.50
C THR A 293 18.98 29.99 19.15
N GLN A 294 17.91 30.66 18.74
CA GLN A 294 17.30 30.46 17.44
C GLN A 294 18.31 30.72 16.31
N PRO A 295 18.47 29.80 15.36
CA PRO A 295 19.28 30.03 14.16
C PRO A 295 18.73 31.20 13.33
N ASP A 296 19.60 31.86 12.55
CA ASP A 296 19.22 33.03 11.75
C ASP A 296 18.13 32.72 10.72
N ASP A 297 18.17 31.54 10.13
CA ASP A 297 17.18 31.05 9.15
C ASP A 297 15.95 30.38 9.80
N GLY A 298 15.97 30.18 11.11
CA GLY A 298 14.96 29.46 11.87
C GLY A 298 15.39 28.05 12.25
N TRP A 299 14.53 27.31 12.96
CA TRP A 299 14.79 25.95 13.41
C TRP A 299 14.52 24.93 12.30
N PRO A 300 15.46 24.02 11.99
CA PRO A 300 15.13 22.85 11.18
C PRO A 300 13.99 22.10 11.85
N THR A 301 13.10 21.49 11.06
CA THR A 301 11.81 21.04 11.59
C THR A 301 11.43 19.66 11.07
N VAL A 302 10.88 18.84 11.96
CA VAL A 302 10.24 17.57 11.61
C VAL A 302 8.72 17.71 11.71
N ILE A 303 8.00 17.36 10.64
CA ILE A 303 6.56 17.16 10.67
C ILE A 303 6.32 15.75 11.25
N TYR A 304 5.63 15.70 12.39
CA TYR A 304 5.30 14.45 13.06
C TYR A 304 3.85 14.04 12.83
N SER A 305 3.66 12.79 12.43
CA SER A 305 2.35 12.19 12.22
C SER A 305 2.13 11.03 13.19
N HIS A 306 1.13 11.15 14.05
CA HIS A 306 0.88 10.22 15.15
C HIS A 306 0.15 8.94 14.71
N GLY A 307 0.27 7.87 15.52
CA GLY A 307 -0.47 6.61 15.37
C GLY A 307 -1.94 6.70 15.80
N THR A 308 -2.69 5.65 15.54
CA THR A 308 -4.12 5.54 15.92
C THR A 308 -4.32 5.80 17.40
N GLY A 309 -5.31 6.64 17.73
CA GLY A 309 -5.62 7.04 19.11
C GLY A 309 -4.78 8.19 19.65
N GLY A 310 -3.78 8.67 18.90
CA GLY A 310 -2.99 9.86 19.25
C GLY A 310 -3.70 11.17 18.92
N ASP A 311 -2.97 12.27 19.13
CA ASP A 311 -3.38 13.63 18.80
C ASP A 311 -2.16 14.52 18.50
N HIS A 312 -2.38 15.82 18.27
CA HIS A 312 -1.34 16.79 17.98
C HIS A 312 -0.26 16.92 19.07
N THR A 313 -0.44 16.38 20.30
CA THR A 313 0.52 16.46 21.41
C THR A 313 1.35 15.20 21.58
N THR A 314 1.03 14.10 20.87
CA THR A 314 1.58 12.76 21.10
C THR A 314 3.11 12.73 21.07
N PHE A 315 3.75 13.43 20.16
CA PHE A 315 5.21 13.47 20.02
C PHE A 315 5.93 14.28 21.12
N ALA A 316 5.20 15.12 21.84
CA ALA A 316 5.74 15.98 22.91
C ALA A 316 5.40 15.46 24.31
N SER A 317 4.54 14.44 24.42
CA SER A 317 4.08 13.84 25.67
C SER A 317 4.67 12.45 25.88
N GLY A 318 4.85 12.03 27.13
CA GLY A 318 5.39 10.71 27.47
C GLY A 318 6.49 10.77 28.53
N SER A 319 7.01 9.62 28.91
CA SER A 319 8.00 9.47 29.99
C SER A 319 9.41 9.08 29.53
N THR A 320 9.54 8.50 28.34
CA THR A 320 10.82 8.00 27.81
C THR A 320 10.88 8.18 26.30
N ASN A 321 12.07 8.52 25.80
CA ASN A 321 12.35 8.62 24.36
C ASN A 321 11.30 9.43 23.58
N VAL A 322 10.84 10.52 24.16
CA VAL A 322 9.85 11.42 23.56
C VAL A 322 10.47 12.06 22.32
N PRO A 323 9.91 11.92 21.12
CA PRO A 323 10.50 12.44 19.88
C PRO A 323 10.91 13.91 19.98
N ALA A 324 10.05 14.77 20.55
CA ALA A 324 10.36 16.18 20.77
C ALA A 324 11.60 16.41 21.65
N THR A 325 11.80 15.58 22.69
CA THR A 325 13.00 15.68 23.55
C THR A 325 14.26 15.30 22.79
N LEU A 326 14.21 14.20 22.05
CA LEU A 326 15.35 13.64 21.34
C LEU A 326 15.77 14.56 20.18
N LEU A 327 14.82 15.02 19.39
CA LEU A 327 15.09 15.92 18.27
C LEU A 327 15.51 17.32 18.73
N ALA A 328 14.97 17.83 19.85
CA ALA A 328 15.41 19.09 20.42
C ALA A 328 16.87 19.06 20.90
N GLN A 329 17.42 17.90 21.27
CA GLN A 329 18.85 17.76 21.61
C GLN A 329 19.76 17.96 20.40
N GLU A 330 19.25 17.65 19.21
CA GLU A 330 19.89 17.94 17.92
C GLU A 330 19.55 19.32 17.36
N GLY A 331 18.84 20.16 18.12
CA GLY A 331 18.44 21.50 17.69
C GLY A 331 17.29 21.50 16.67
N ILE A 332 16.49 20.47 16.62
CA ILE A 332 15.39 20.27 15.67
C ILE A 332 14.04 20.54 16.37
N ALA A 333 13.24 21.41 15.77
CA ALA A 333 11.85 21.64 16.16
C ALA A 333 10.95 20.51 15.63
N VAL A 334 9.81 20.29 16.29
CA VAL A 334 8.81 19.31 15.81
C VAL A 334 7.45 19.98 15.77
N ILE A 335 6.70 19.75 14.69
CA ILE A 335 5.31 20.20 14.54
C ILE A 335 4.41 19.04 14.16
N GLY A 336 3.20 18.97 14.73
CA GLY A 336 2.22 17.95 14.40
C GLY A 336 0.79 18.41 14.61
N ILE A 337 -0.13 17.84 13.82
CA ILE A 337 -1.57 18.05 13.87
C ILE A 337 -2.28 16.75 14.25
N SER A 338 -3.54 16.83 14.66
CA SER A 338 -4.36 15.63 14.82
C SER A 338 -4.74 15.05 13.45
N GLN A 339 -4.65 13.71 13.30
CA GLN A 339 -5.13 12.99 12.12
C GLN A 339 -6.67 13.15 11.96
N PRO A 340 -7.24 12.91 10.76
CA PRO A 340 -8.69 12.85 10.61
C PRO A 340 -9.34 11.92 11.65
N LEU A 341 -10.44 12.35 12.25
CA LEU A 341 -11.19 11.65 13.30
C LEU A 341 -10.43 11.38 14.62
N HIS A 342 -9.26 12.02 14.81
CA HIS A 342 -8.48 11.94 16.05
C HIS A 342 -8.48 13.26 16.82
N GLY A 343 -8.18 13.20 18.12
CA GLY A 343 -8.04 14.38 18.97
C GLY A 343 -9.21 15.35 18.85
N ASP A 344 -8.91 16.61 18.60
CA ASP A 344 -9.88 17.69 18.39
C ASP A 344 -10.72 17.54 17.11
N ARG A 345 -10.27 16.76 16.11
CA ARG A 345 -11.00 16.46 14.88
C ARG A 345 -11.96 15.28 15.02
N GLY A 346 -11.87 14.51 16.12
CA GLY A 346 -12.54 13.23 16.28
C GLY A 346 -13.98 13.30 16.79
N SER A 347 -14.48 14.43 17.28
CA SER A 347 -15.83 14.56 17.84
C SER A 347 -16.20 13.47 18.87
N GLY A 348 -15.22 12.88 19.54
CA GLY A 348 -15.43 11.86 20.58
C GLY A 348 -15.69 10.44 20.06
N VAL A 349 -15.46 10.16 18.77
CA VAL A 349 -15.57 8.81 18.20
C VAL A 349 -14.32 7.97 18.48
N ASN A 350 -14.46 6.65 18.38
CA ASN A 350 -13.32 5.74 18.45
C ASN A 350 -12.55 5.75 17.10
N PRO A 351 -11.35 6.34 17.02
CA PRO A 351 -10.61 6.43 15.76
C PRO A 351 -10.19 5.06 15.22
N ALA A 352 -9.95 4.05 16.05
CA ALA A 352 -9.62 2.72 15.60
C ALA A 352 -10.76 2.08 14.79
N LEU A 353 -12.02 2.39 15.12
CA LEU A 353 -13.18 1.87 14.40
C LEU A 353 -13.46 2.65 13.11
N TYR A 354 -13.42 3.98 13.18
CA TYR A 354 -13.86 4.84 12.08
C TYR A 354 -12.75 5.22 11.10
N SER A 355 -11.49 5.06 11.45
CA SER A 355 -10.39 5.24 10.48
C SER A 355 -10.31 4.11 9.48
N PHE A 356 -10.54 2.87 9.92
CA PHE A 356 -10.59 1.70 9.03
C PHE A 356 -11.96 1.49 8.39
N ASN A 357 -13.01 1.87 9.06
CA ASN A 357 -14.41 1.93 8.66
C ASN A 357 -14.92 0.79 7.74
N TYR A 358 -14.83 -0.45 8.21
CA TYR A 358 -15.31 -1.62 7.46
C TYR A 358 -16.81 -1.62 7.21
N ILE A 359 -17.60 -0.80 7.95
CA ILE A 359 -19.06 -0.68 7.76
C ILE A 359 -19.39 0.23 6.57
N ASN A 360 -18.53 1.22 6.31
CA ASN A 360 -18.63 2.12 5.17
C ASN A 360 -17.28 2.09 4.40
N PRO A 361 -17.12 1.13 3.46
CA PRO A 361 -15.85 0.93 2.75
C PRO A 361 -15.40 2.16 1.95
N GLU A 362 -16.32 2.99 1.45
CA GLU A 362 -15.99 4.24 0.76
C GLU A 362 -15.22 5.20 1.68
N ALA A 363 -15.67 5.37 2.92
CA ALA A 363 -14.96 6.17 3.91
C ALA A 363 -13.65 5.51 4.35
N GLY A 364 -13.62 4.19 4.53
CA GLY A 364 -12.41 3.42 4.81
C GLY A 364 -11.34 3.63 3.74
N ARG A 365 -11.73 3.57 2.47
CA ARG A 365 -10.87 3.80 1.30
C ARG A 365 -10.25 5.21 1.26
N THR A 366 -10.86 6.23 1.86
CA THR A 366 -10.42 7.63 1.76
C THR A 366 -9.82 8.20 3.03
N MET A 367 -10.05 7.59 4.20
CA MET A 367 -9.67 8.18 5.50
C MET A 367 -8.15 8.40 5.64
N PHE A 368 -7.35 7.37 5.39
CA PHE A 368 -5.89 7.49 5.40
C PHE A 368 -5.37 8.37 4.27
N ARG A 369 -6.07 8.42 3.15
CA ARG A 369 -5.75 9.26 1.99
C ARG A 369 -5.99 10.73 2.31
N GLN A 370 -7.08 11.07 3.03
CA GLN A 370 -7.30 12.42 3.57
C GLN A 370 -6.16 12.81 4.52
N GLY A 371 -5.74 11.90 5.41
CA GLY A 371 -4.58 12.13 6.28
C GLY A 371 -3.29 12.41 5.49
N ALA A 372 -3.06 11.67 4.41
CA ALA A 372 -1.91 11.89 3.53
C ALA A 372 -1.95 13.27 2.84
N LEU A 373 -3.13 13.68 2.36
CA LEU A 373 -3.34 15.01 1.77
C LEU A 373 -3.16 16.14 2.80
N ASP A 374 -3.53 15.90 4.06
CA ASP A 374 -3.24 16.84 5.15
C ASP A 374 -1.72 17.00 5.34
N GLN A 375 -0.92 15.92 5.22
CA GLN A 375 0.55 16.00 5.31
C GLN A 375 1.17 16.68 4.08
N VAL A 376 0.62 16.46 2.89
CA VAL A 376 1.01 17.22 1.68
C VAL A 376 0.74 18.71 1.88
N PHE A 377 -0.42 19.06 2.44
CA PHE A 377 -0.74 20.44 2.76
C PHE A 377 0.20 21.03 3.84
N MET A 378 0.54 20.25 4.87
CA MET A 378 1.50 20.64 5.89
C MET A 378 2.90 20.89 5.31
N ALA A 379 3.36 20.02 4.39
CA ALA A 379 4.63 20.23 3.68
C ALA A 379 4.63 21.54 2.89
N GLU A 380 3.56 21.84 2.13
CA GLU A 380 3.40 23.10 1.42
C GLU A 380 3.38 24.32 2.36
N LEU A 381 2.68 24.18 3.48
CA LEU A 381 2.55 25.22 4.49
C LEU A 381 3.92 25.58 5.10
N MET A 382 4.71 24.56 5.43
CA MET A 382 6.01 24.71 6.07
C MET A 382 7.08 25.23 5.11
N THR A 383 7.09 24.76 3.86
CA THR A 383 8.21 25.00 2.94
C THR A 383 7.99 26.17 2.00
N ARG A 384 6.76 26.43 1.54
CA ARG A 384 6.50 27.52 0.57
C ARG A 384 6.57 28.92 1.19
N ARG A 385 6.16 29.06 2.43
CA ARG A 385 6.05 30.33 3.13
C ARG A 385 6.88 30.40 4.41
N GLY A 386 7.29 29.24 4.92
CA GLY A 386 7.84 29.11 6.26
C GLY A 386 6.78 29.36 7.33
N ALA A 387 7.11 29.06 8.57
CA ALA A 387 6.27 29.36 9.72
C ALA A 387 7.01 30.34 10.64
N VAL A 388 6.35 31.46 10.92
CA VAL A 388 6.86 32.50 11.83
C VAL A 388 5.77 32.79 12.86
N PHE A 389 5.96 32.25 14.06
CA PHE A 389 5.03 32.43 15.17
C PHE A 389 5.48 33.54 16.08
N THR A 390 4.58 34.06 16.88
CA THR A 390 4.91 34.94 18.00
C THR A 390 4.46 34.32 19.31
N PHE A 391 5.28 34.54 20.36
CA PHE A 391 4.91 34.20 21.72
C PHE A 391 5.47 35.27 22.66
N GLU A 392 4.61 35.97 23.40
CA GLU A 392 4.97 37.07 24.30
C GLU A 392 5.88 38.13 23.61
N GLY A 393 5.64 38.40 22.34
CA GLY A 393 6.40 39.36 21.53
C GLY A 393 7.77 38.87 21.05
N GLN A 394 8.09 37.59 21.25
CA GLN A 394 9.26 36.93 20.66
C GLN A 394 8.86 36.19 19.38
N GLU A 395 9.69 36.31 18.36
CA GLU A 395 9.52 35.59 17.10
C GLU A 395 10.11 34.19 17.20
N LEU A 396 9.32 33.19 16.84
CA LEU A 396 9.69 31.78 16.73
C LEU A 396 9.59 31.38 15.26
N ARG A 397 10.74 31.16 14.62
CA ARG A 397 10.83 30.88 13.18
C ARG A 397 11.22 29.42 12.93
N LEU A 398 10.54 28.78 12.00
CA LEU A 398 10.91 27.47 11.45
C LEU A 398 11.51 27.66 10.05
N ASP A 399 12.58 26.90 9.76
CA ASP A 399 13.31 27.01 8.49
C ASP A 399 12.58 26.29 7.37
N PRO A 400 12.13 26.99 6.32
CA PRO A 400 11.38 26.37 5.22
C PRO A 400 12.21 25.48 4.30
N GLU A 401 13.54 25.61 4.32
CA GLU A 401 14.44 24.80 3.48
C GLU A 401 14.87 23.50 4.17
N ARG A 402 14.64 23.38 5.48
CA ARG A 402 15.06 22.24 6.30
C ARG A 402 13.88 21.60 7.01
N VAL A 403 13.07 20.85 6.25
CA VAL A 403 11.88 20.14 6.73
C VAL A 403 11.99 18.65 6.41
N ALA A 404 11.75 17.79 7.41
CA ALA A 404 11.71 16.34 7.26
C ALA A 404 10.39 15.77 7.83
N TYR A 405 10.16 14.47 7.65
CA TYR A 405 8.93 13.80 8.07
C TYR A 405 9.22 12.60 8.98
N LEU A 406 8.42 12.42 10.01
CA LEU A 406 8.41 11.22 10.89
C LEU A 406 6.97 10.77 11.12
N GLY A 407 6.62 9.59 10.62
CA GLY A 407 5.34 8.95 10.84
C GLY A 407 5.46 7.61 11.56
N HIS A 408 4.56 7.34 12.50
CA HIS A 408 4.50 6.06 13.21
C HIS A 408 3.10 5.46 13.12
N SER A 409 3.01 4.14 12.84
CA SER A 409 1.74 3.42 12.78
C SER A 409 0.79 4.07 11.75
N HIS A 410 -0.40 4.50 12.15
CA HIS A 410 -1.30 5.31 11.31
C HIS A 410 -0.59 6.48 10.61
N GLY A 411 0.29 7.20 11.33
CA GLY A 411 1.09 8.27 10.76
C GLY A 411 2.13 7.78 9.74
N GLY A 412 2.65 6.58 9.90
CA GLY A 412 3.48 5.89 8.91
C GLY A 412 2.70 5.52 7.65
N GLU A 413 1.48 4.96 7.81
CA GLU A 413 0.55 4.66 6.73
C GLU A 413 0.18 5.91 5.90
N VAL A 414 -0.11 7.01 6.59
CA VAL A 414 -0.38 8.32 6.00
C VAL A 414 0.87 8.83 5.26
N GLY A 415 2.05 8.74 5.90
CA GLY A 415 3.32 9.15 5.33
C GLY A 415 3.67 8.37 4.06
N ALA A 416 3.48 7.06 4.07
CA ALA A 416 3.74 6.18 2.94
C ALA A 416 2.98 6.61 1.66
N LYS A 417 1.77 7.14 1.83
CA LYS A 417 0.94 7.69 0.73
C LYS A 417 1.32 9.13 0.38
N ALA A 418 1.83 9.91 1.33
CA ALA A 418 2.20 11.32 1.13
C ALA A 418 3.58 11.49 0.46
N VAL A 419 4.53 10.59 0.75
CA VAL A 419 5.91 10.64 0.23
C VAL A 419 6.01 10.92 -1.27
N PRO A 420 5.24 10.27 -2.18
CA PRO A 420 5.32 10.54 -3.61
C PRO A 420 4.94 11.96 -4.02
N PHE A 421 4.30 12.71 -3.12
CA PHE A 421 3.81 14.07 -3.38
C PHE A 421 4.61 15.16 -2.67
N PHE A 422 5.58 14.80 -1.84
CA PHE A 422 6.43 15.78 -1.14
C PHE A 422 7.41 16.51 -2.07
N GLY A 423 7.85 15.83 -3.14
CA GLY A 423 8.89 16.38 -4.03
C GLY A 423 10.21 16.61 -3.26
N ASP A 424 10.90 17.68 -3.60
CA ASP A 424 12.15 18.14 -2.97
C ASP A 424 11.95 18.95 -1.68
N ARG A 425 10.70 19.16 -1.28
CA ARG A 425 10.33 19.98 -0.11
C ARG A 425 10.70 19.32 1.20
N ILE A 426 10.56 18.01 1.27
CA ILE A 426 10.88 17.19 2.44
C ILE A 426 12.23 16.50 2.20
N LYS A 427 13.18 16.68 3.11
CA LYS A 427 14.56 16.21 2.94
C LYS A 427 14.76 14.72 3.22
N GLY A 428 13.84 14.11 3.94
CA GLY A 428 13.84 12.67 4.22
C GLY A 428 12.64 12.28 5.06
N ALA A 429 12.24 11.03 4.96
CA ALA A 429 11.09 10.49 5.68
C ALA A 429 11.46 9.25 6.50
N VAL A 430 11.01 9.19 7.75
CA VAL A 430 11.06 7.99 8.59
C VAL A 430 9.64 7.45 8.74
N LEU A 431 9.44 6.19 8.38
CA LEU A 431 8.16 5.49 8.47
C LEU A 431 8.33 4.25 9.34
N SER A 432 7.65 4.21 10.47
CA SER A 432 7.81 3.15 11.48
C SER A 432 6.50 2.45 11.78
N GLY A 433 6.56 1.12 11.92
CA GLY A 433 5.38 0.30 12.20
C GLY A 433 4.28 0.53 11.15
N THR A 434 4.69 0.57 9.88
CA THR A 434 3.81 0.82 8.72
C THR A 434 4.00 -0.31 7.69
N GLY A 435 2.93 -0.68 7.00
CA GLY A 435 2.96 -1.81 6.09
C GLY A 435 2.21 -1.54 4.78
N GLY A 436 2.27 -2.49 3.88
CA GLY A 436 1.48 -2.57 2.65
C GLY A 436 0.87 -3.96 2.51
N GLY A 437 -0.11 -4.10 1.60
CA GLY A 437 -0.86 -5.33 1.47
C GLY A 437 -1.89 -5.48 2.59
N LEU A 438 -3.03 -4.79 2.49
CA LEU A 438 -4.09 -4.86 3.50
C LEU A 438 -4.52 -6.30 3.78
N GLY A 439 -4.58 -7.15 2.76
CA GLY A 439 -4.88 -8.58 2.92
C GLY A 439 -3.96 -9.30 3.90
N ILE A 440 -2.66 -8.94 3.96
CA ILE A 440 -1.72 -9.47 4.96
C ILE A 440 -2.15 -9.01 6.36
N THR A 441 -2.42 -7.71 6.52
CA THR A 441 -2.83 -7.15 7.81
C THR A 441 -4.13 -7.78 8.32
N LEU A 442 -5.10 -8.04 7.44
CA LEU A 442 -6.36 -8.69 7.81
C LEU A 442 -6.17 -10.12 8.33
N ILE A 443 -5.14 -10.83 7.83
CA ILE A 443 -4.87 -12.22 8.17
C ILE A 443 -3.88 -12.37 9.32
N GLU A 444 -2.85 -11.51 9.41
CA GLU A 444 -1.72 -11.71 10.30
C GLU A 444 -1.77 -10.81 11.56
N ARG A 445 -2.59 -9.73 11.56
CA ARG A 445 -2.75 -8.87 12.73
C ARG A 445 -3.35 -9.67 13.89
N ASN A 446 -2.67 -9.62 15.05
CA ASN A 446 -3.05 -10.35 16.25
C ASN A 446 -2.94 -9.46 17.51
N ALA A 447 -3.53 -8.27 17.44
CA ALA A 447 -3.53 -7.31 18.53
C ALA A 447 -4.75 -7.51 19.45
N ASP A 448 -4.55 -7.40 20.76
CA ASP A 448 -5.59 -7.63 21.79
C ASP A 448 -6.76 -6.63 21.73
N ASP A 449 -6.57 -5.48 21.07
CA ASP A 449 -7.57 -4.39 21.05
C ASP A 449 -8.69 -4.60 20.04
N PHE A 450 -8.46 -5.35 18.95
CA PHE A 450 -9.45 -5.63 17.93
C PHE A 450 -9.04 -6.85 17.07
N ASP A 451 -9.80 -7.93 17.21
CA ASP A 451 -9.60 -9.17 16.44
C ASP A 451 -10.39 -9.09 15.12
N ILE A 452 -9.68 -8.71 14.05
CA ILE A 452 -10.26 -8.57 12.71
C ILE A 452 -10.65 -9.93 12.13
N GLN A 453 -9.84 -10.97 12.35
CA GLN A 453 -10.13 -12.31 11.82
C GLN A 453 -11.43 -12.85 12.39
N SER A 454 -11.59 -12.79 13.72
CA SER A 454 -12.85 -13.18 14.37
C SER A 454 -14.03 -12.35 13.88
N LEU A 455 -13.85 -11.04 13.69
CA LEU A 455 -14.92 -10.21 13.12
C LEU A 455 -15.36 -10.69 11.73
N ILE A 456 -14.42 -10.99 10.84
CA ILE A 456 -14.70 -11.48 9.48
C ILE A 456 -15.39 -12.85 9.55
N THR A 457 -14.77 -13.82 10.23
CA THR A 457 -15.26 -15.20 10.28
C THR A 457 -16.62 -15.33 10.97
N ASP A 458 -16.85 -14.58 12.05
CA ASP A 458 -18.13 -14.56 12.75
C ASP A 458 -19.23 -13.85 11.94
N THR A 459 -18.89 -12.71 11.28
CA THR A 459 -19.86 -11.94 10.49
C THR A 459 -20.26 -12.67 9.22
N LEU A 460 -19.32 -13.37 8.58
CA LEU A 460 -19.54 -14.13 7.35
C LEU A 460 -19.90 -15.61 7.62
N GLU A 461 -20.10 -15.98 8.87
CA GLU A 461 -20.56 -17.30 9.31
C GLU A 461 -19.73 -18.45 8.72
N PHE A 462 -18.38 -18.33 8.81
CA PHE A 462 -17.47 -19.34 8.25
C PHE A 462 -17.66 -20.71 8.90
N ASP A 463 -17.75 -21.74 8.07
CA ASP A 463 -17.71 -23.12 8.51
C ASP A 463 -16.29 -23.53 8.96
N SER A 464 -16.17 -24.60 9.71
CA SER A 464 -14.89 -25.06 10.30
C SER A 464 -13.84 -25.52 9.29
N ASP A 465 -14.22 -25.76 8.06
CA ASP A 465 -13.37 -26.15 6.91
C ASP A 465 -13.02 -24.98 5.99
N GLU A 466 -13.61 -23.80 6.22
CA GLU A 466 -13.24 -22.59 5.52
C GLU A 466 -11.94 -22.01 6.09
N VAL A 467 -10.98 -21.73 5.23
CA VAL A 467 -9.68 -21.13 5.60
C VAL A 467 -9.64 -19.69 5.13
N LEU A 468 -9.53 -18.78 6.06
CA LEU A 468 -9.34 -17.36 5.76
C LEU A 468 -7.86 -17.12 5.46
N ASP A 469 -7.52 -16.94 4.19
CA ASP A 469 -6.20 -16.56 3.73
C ASP A 469 -6.27 -15.44 2.68
N THR A 470 -5.14 -15.02 2.15
CA THR A 470 -5.06 -13.92 1.17
C THR A 470 -5.54 -14.32 -0.24
N PHE A 471 -5.88 -15.59 -0.46
CA PHE A 471 -6.50 -16.10 -1.68
C PHE A 471 -8.02 -16.27 -1.54
N HIS A 472 -8.57 -16.06 -0.36
CA HIS A 472 -10.00 -16.19 -0.09
C HIS A 472 -10.79 -15.06 -0.78
N PRO A 473 -11.96 -15.37 -1.43
CA PRO A 473 -12.71 -14.36 -2.20
C PRO A 473 -13.19 -13.17 -1.37
N ALA A 474 -13.52 -13.34 -0.08
CA ALA A 474 -13.86 -12.22 0.79
C ALA A 474 -12.68 -11.27 1.01
N ILE A 475 -11.46 -11.80 1.16
CA ILE A 475 -10.24 -10.97 1.28
C ILE A 475 -9.90 -10.33 -0.06
N MET A 476 -10.09 -11.06 -1.17
CA MET A 476 -9.94 -10.50 -2.53
C MET A 476 -10.80 -9.25 -2.71
N LEU A 477 -12.08 -9.30 -2.32
CA LEU A 477 -13.00 -8.17 -2.46
C LEU A 477 -12.57 -6.97 -1.61
N VAL A 478 -12.22 -7.21 -0.34
CA VAL A 478 -11.75 -6.13 0.55
C VAL A 478 -10.43 -5.53 0.03
N GLN A 479 -9.49 -6.34 -0.46
CA GLN A 479 -8.24 -5.85 -1.04
C GLN A 479 -8.50 -5.04 -2.31
N MET A 480 -9.38 -5.50 -3.20
CA MET A 480 -9.74 -4.78 -4.43
C MET A 480 -10.29 -3.39 -4.12
N ASP A 481 -11.16 -3.28 -3.13
CA ASP A 481 -11.74 -2.01 -2.70
C ASP A 481 -10.71 -1.10 -2.03
N ALA A 482 -9.74 -1.68 -1.32
CA ALA A 482 -8.73 -0.94 -0.58
C ALA A 482 -7.49 -0.54 -1.40
N GLU A 483 -7.33 -1.00 -2.65
CA GLU A 483 -6.12 -0.77 -3.44
C GLU A 483 -5.69 0.71 -3.50
N ALA A 484 -6.62 1.65 -3.62
CA ALA A 484 -6.28 3.07 -3.65
C ALA A 484 -5.82 3.63 -2.29
N THR A 485 -6.10 2.94 -1.18
CA THR A 485 -5.60 3.34 0.15
C THR A 485 -4.42 2.49 0.62
N ASP A 486 -4.08 1.41 -0.09
CA ASP A 486 -2.98 0.54 0.27
C ASP A 486 -1.62 1.19 -0.08
N PRO A 487 -0.72 1.40 0.90
CA PRO A 487 0.60 2.00 0.68
C PRO A 487 1.46 1.29 -0.38
N ILE A 488 1.23 -0.01 -0.59
CA ILE A 488 1.98 -0.82 -1.56
C ILE A 488 1.92 -0.26 -2.99
N ASN A 489 0.79 0.39 -3.35
CA ASN A 489 0.60 1.01 -4.67
C ASN A 489 1.32 2.37 -4.82
N TYR A 490 1.68 3.02 -3.70
CA TYR A 490 2.40 4.29 -3.67
C TYR A 490 3.92 4.10 -3.60
N ALA A 491 4.38 3.02 -2.97
CA ALA A 491 5.77 2.80 -2.58
C ALA A 491 6.75 2.86 -3.76
N ARG A 492 6.37 2.34 -4.94
CA ARG A 492 7.22 2.38 -6.14
C ARG A 492 7.63 3.80 -6.55
N TYR A 493 6.82 4.81 -6.23
CA TYR A 493 7.05 6.21 -6.58
C TYR A 493 7.88 6.98 -5.56
N TRP A 494 8.32 6.36 -4.47
CA TRP A 494 9.21 7.02 -3.52
C TRP A 494 10.57 7.32 -4.14
N HIS A 495 11.16 6.36 -4.87
CA HIS A 495 12.47 6.51 -5.51
C HIS A 495 12.70 5.57 -6.71
N ARG A 496 11.90 4.48 -6.85
CA ARG A 496 12.15 3.42 -7.85
C ARG A 496 11.60 3.74 -9.23
N GLN A 497 10.41 4.32 -9.32
CA GLN A 497 9.68 4.57 -10.57
C GLN A 497 9.29 6.04 -10.69
N GLN A 498 9.59 6.64 -11.85
CA GLN A 498 9.19 8.02 -12.13
C GLN A 498 7.67 8.12 -12.21
N PRO A 499 7.03 9.00 -11.39
CA PRO A 499 5.61 9.28 -11.52
C PRO A 499 5.31 10.17 -12.75
N THR A 500 4.03 10.25 -13.11
CA THR A 500 3.55 11.15 -14.17
C THR A 500 3.29 12.58 -13.67
N TRP A 501 3.36 12.81 -12.38
CA TRP A 501 3.23 14.12 -11.73
C TRP A 501 4.60 14.65 -11.25
N GLU A 502 4.64 15.93 -10.89
CA GLU A 502 5.87 16.55 -10.36
C GLU A 502 6.24 15.95 -9.00
N SER A 503 7.42 15.36 -8.92
CA SER A 503 7.96 14.71 -7.72
C SER A 503 9.49 14.64 -7.80
N ALA A 504 10.12 14.17 -6.73
CA ALA A 504 11.54 13.83 -6.66
C ALA A 504 11.74 12.51 -5.89
N PRO A 505 12.80 11.75 -6.19
CA PRO A 505 13.15 10.59 -5.38
C PRO A 505 13.39 10.98 -3.92
N MET A 506 12.88 10.17 -2.99
CA MET A 506 12.90 10.47 -1.55
C MET A 506 13.78 9.47 -0.80
N SER A 507 14.62 9.98 0.10
CA SER A 507 15.29 9.15 1.10
C SER A 507 14.27 8.70 2.15
N VAL A 508 14.15 7.38 2.36
CA VAL A 508 13.16 6.78 3.27
C VAL A 508 13.81 5.73 4.16
N LEU A 509 13.71 5.92 5.46
CA LEU A 509 14.05 4.91 6.46
C LEU A 509 12.77 4.24 6.95
N LEU A 510 12.66 2.94 6.72
CA LEU A 510 11.64 2.08 7.31
C LEU A 510 12.18 1.41 8.58
N THR A 511 11.35 1.26 9.61
CA THR A 511 11.69 0.50 10.83
C THR A 511 10.54 -0.39 11.26
N GLU A 512 10.86 -1.62 11.66
CA GLU A 512 9.89 -2.58 12.20
C GLU A 512 10.42 -3.34 13.41
N GLY A 513 9.53 -3.77 14.27
CA GLY A 513 9.82 -4.78 15.28
C GLY A 513 9.21 -6.11 14.86
N LEU A 514 9.97 -7.22 14.94
CA LEU A 514 9.47 -8.52 14.48
C LEU A 514 8.41 -9.15 15.41
N LEU A 515 8.16 -8.54 16.57
CA LEU A 515 7.06 -8.89 17.47
C LEU A 515 5.86 -7.93 17.34
N ASP A 516 5.76 -7.21 16.24
CA ASP A 516 4.66 -6.29 16.00
C ASP A 516 3.37 -7.05 15.69
N VAL A 517 2.40 -6.95 16.61
CA VAL A 517 1.06 -7.57 16.49
C VAL A 517 0.02 -6.63 15.88
N ASN A 518 0.34 -5.34 15.70
CA ASN A 518 -0.55 -4.34 15.12
C ASN A 518 -0.34 -4.18 13.62
N THR A 519 0.92 -4.02 13.22
CA THR A 519 1.35 -3.99 11.82
C THR A 519 2.27 -5.18 11.61
N PRO A 520 1.78 -6.30 11.07
CA PRO A 520 2.60 -7.50 10.90
C PRO A 520 3.90 -7.20 10.15
N PRO A 521 5.06 -7.70 10.60
CA PRO A 521 6.36 -7.46 9.94
C PRO A 521 6.33 -7.78 8.45
N HIS A 522 5.68 -8.87 8.05
CA HIS A 522 5.50 -9.23 6.64
C HIS A 522 4.91 -8.08 5.81
N SER A 523 3.97 -7.29 6.36
CA SER A 523 3.40 -6.13 5.66
C SER A 523 4.41 -4.99 5.46
N THR A 524 5.34 -4.79 6.39
CA THR A 524 6.44 -3.80 6.25
C THR A 524 7.49 -4.29 5.26
N GLU A 525 7.83 -5.57 5.28
CA GLU A 525 8.78 -6.18 4.35
C GLU A 525 8.29 -6.07 2.90
N VAL A 526 7.02 -6.40 2.63
CA VAL A 526 6.47 -6.28 1.27
C VAL A 526 6.36 -4.82 0.82
N LEU A 527 6.14 -3.88 1.73
CA LEU A 527 6.16 -2.45 1.44
C LEU A 527 7.57 -1.99 1.04
N ALA A 528 8.60 -2.45 1.77
CA ALA A 528 10.00 -2.21 1.41
C ALA A 528 10.34 -2.80 0.03
N GLY A 529 9.89 -4.03 -0.25
CA GLY A 529 10.04 -4.65 -1.57
C GLY A 529 9.38 -3.87 -2.69
N ALA A 530 8.16 -3.39 -2.49
CA ALA A 530 7.43 -2.58 -3.47
C ALA A 530 8.12 -1.24 -3.76
N SER A 531 8.73 -0.62 -2.75
CA SER A 531 9.51 0.61 -2.94
C SER A 531 10.86 0.37 -3.61
N GLY A 532 11.42 -0.83 -3.50
CA GLY A 532 12.80 -1.14 -3.88
C GLY A 532 13.83 -0.79 -2.79
N SER A 533 13.37 -0.63 -1.54
CA SER A 533 14.25 -0.41 -0.39
C SER A 533 14.89 -1.72 0.05
N PRO A 534 16.23 -1.79 0.20
CA PRO A 534 16.91 -2.99 0.66
C PRO A 534 16.66 -3.22 2.17
N MET A 535 16.79 -4.48 2.57
CA MET A 535 16.89 -4.84 3.98
C MET A 535 18.26 -4.41 4.52
N LEU A 536 18.30 -3.72 5.65
CA LEU A 536 19.55 -3.26 6.27
C LEU A 536 20.18 -4.35 7.12
N ALA A 537 21.49 -4.52 7.00
CA ALA A 537 22.24 -5.51 7.79
C ALA A 537 22.31 -5.11 9.29
N PRO A 538 22.13 -6.07 10.21
CA PRO A 538 21.81 -7.47 9.98
C PRO A 538 20.34 -7.73 9.72
N THR A 539 20.03 -8.56 8.73
CA THR A 539 18.67 -8.96 8.37
C THR A 539 18.25 -10.22 9.13
N ALA A 540 17.08 -10.20 9.73
CA ALA A 540 16.56 -11.33 10.53
C ALA A 540 15.55 -12.19 9.76
N GLN A 541 14.71 -11.57 8.92
CA GLN A 541 13.76 -12.29 8.06
C GLN A 541 13.55 -11.54 6.74
N LEU A 542 13.04 -12.25 5.74
CA LEU A 542 12.80 -11.76 4.38
C LEU A 542 11.42 -12.21 3.89
N ALA A 543 10.70 -11.35 3.19
CA ALA A 543 9.59 -11.78 2.35
C ALA A 543 10.10 -12.25 0.98
N THR A 544 9.29 -13.00 0.25
CA THR A 544 9.62 -13.55 -1.08
C THR A 544 10.14 -12.48 -2.04
N ILE A 545 9.61 -11.27 -1.96
CA ILE A 545 10.00 -10.17 -2.86
C ILE A 545 11.46 -9.75 -2.70
N GLN A 546 12.02 -9.73 -1.48
CA GLN A 546 13.43 -9.38 -1.28
C GLN A 546 14.35 -10.42 -1.90
N GLU A 547 14.02 -11.71 -1.77
CA GLU A 547 14.78 -12.79 -2.39
C GLU A 547 14.76 -12.70 -3.92
N LEU A 548 13.57 -12.45 -4.51
CA LEU A 548 13.38 -12.31 -5.95
C LEU A 548 14.12 -11.11 -6.55
N THR A 549 14.22 -10.02 -5.81
CA THR A 549 14.80 -8.74 -6.28
C THR A 549 16.25 -8.54 -5.85
N GLY A 550 16.77 -9.41 -4.99
CA GLY A 550 18.12 -9.30 -4.44
C GLY A 550 18.30 -8.19 -3.39
N LEU A 551 17.21 -7.67 -2.84
CA LEU A 551 17.21 -6.62 -1.80
C LEU A 551 17.38 -7.21 -0.39
N VAL A 552 18.30 -8.15 -0.23
CA VAL A 552 18.35 -9.05 0.94
C VAL A 552 19.16 -8.53 2.10
N GLU A 553 20.24 -7.79 1.84
CA GLU A 553 21.13 -7.31 2.90
C GLU A 553 22.00 -6.14 2.40
N GLU A 554 21.74 -4.93 2.90
CA GLU A 554 22.54 -3.73 2.63
C GLU A 554 23.42 -3.41 3.84
N PRO A 555 24.74 -3.26 3.67
CA PRO A 555 25.62 -2.91 4.78
C PRO A 555 25.33 -1.53 5.37
N THR A 556 25.47 -1.39 6.69
CA THR A 556 25.40 -0.08 7.37
C THR A 556 26.79 0.34 7.89
N PRO A 557 27.14 1.65 7.95
CA PRO A 557 26.28 2.79 7.59
C PRO A 557 26.00 2.84 6.09
N ALA A 558 24.76 3.26 5.72
CA ALA A 558 24.36 3.43 4.34
C ALA A 558 24.05 4.90 4.07
N ILE A 559 24.62 5.45 3.00
CA ILE A 559 24.40 6.82 2.55
C ILE A 559 24.32 6.79 1.04
N SER A 560 23.30 7.41 0.44
CA SER A 560 23.15 7.45 -1.02
C SER A 560 23.27 6.05 -1.66
N ASN A 561 22.67 5.06 -1.02
CA ASN A 561 22.87 3.64 -1.36
C ASN A 561 22.01 3.16 -2.52
N VAL A 562 21.03 3.95 -2.96
CA VAL A 562 20.16 3.64 -4.09
C VAL A 562 20.07 4.83 -5.03
N THR A 563 20.17 4.57 -6.33
CA THR A 563 19.96 5.61 -7.36
C THR A 563 18.48 5.68 -7.71
N GLY A 564 17.91 6.86 -7.55
CA GLY A 564 16.52 7.16 -7.87
C GLY A 564 16.25 7.24 -9.37
N TRP A 565 14.98 7.30 -9.75
CA TRP A 565 14.53 7.29 -11.14
C TRP A 565 14.98 8.51 -11.96
N ASP A 566 15.38 9.61 -11.34
CA ASP A 566 15.94 10.81 -12.00
C ASP A 566 17.47 10.80 -12.07
N GLY A 567 18.12 9.78 -11.50
CA GLY A 567 19.57 9.63 -11.43
C GLY A 567 20.19 10.27 -10.17
N SER A 568 19.42 10.86 -9.27
CA SER A 568 19.89 11.29 -7.95
C SER A 568 20.04 10.08 -7.02
N ASP A 569 20.98 10.17 -6.08
CA ASP A 569 21.17 9.12 -5.09
C ASP A 569 20.39 9.44 -3.82
N VAL A 570 19.74 8.42 -3.25
CA VAL A 570 18.94 8.48 -2.03
C VAL A 570 19.40 7.45 -1.01
N SER A 571 19.18 7.75 0.27
CA SER A 571 19.44 6.81 1.37
C SER A 571 18.16 6.11 1.77
N VAL A 572 18.08 4.80 1.54
CA VAL A 572 16.86 4.02 1.78
C VAL A 572 17.16 2.66 2.39
N GLY A 573 16.23 2.14 3.19
CA GLY A 573 16.31 0.78 3.72
C GLY A 573 15.29 0.49 4.80
N LEU A 574 15.13 -0.81 5.10
CA LEU A 574 14.32 -1.32 6.21
C LEU A 574 15.22 -1.89 7.31
N ALA A 575 15.12 -1.35 8.51
CA ALA A 575 15.79 -1.84 9.71
C ALA A 575 14.84 -2.70 10.55
N GLN A 576 15.28 -3.91 10.91
CA GLN A 576 14.53 -4.89 11.70
C GLN A 576 15.04 -4.95 13.14
N PHE A 577 14.11 -5.04 14.10
CA PHE A 577 14.38 -5.19 15.53
C PHE A 577 13.70 -6.48 16.06
N PRO A 578 14.41 -7.61 16.09
CA PRO A 578 13.82 -8.94 16.34
C PRO A 578 13.13 -9.11 17.69
N ASP A 579 13.62 -8.43 18.72
CA ASP A 579 13.11 -8.55 20.10
C ASP A 579 12.07 -7.49 20.46
N ASP A 580 11.71 -6.62 19.50
CA ASP A 580 10.80 -5.50 19.70
C ASP A 580 9.49 -5.67 18.89
N GLY A 581 8.43 -4.98 19.33
CA GLY A 581 7.14 -4.92 18.67
C GLY A 581 6.86 -3.53 18.08
N HIS A 582 5.59 -3.18 17.98
CA HIS A 582 5.05 -1.97 17.33
C HIS A 582 5.76 -0.65 17.65
N PHE A 583 6.26 -0.51 18.88
CA PHE A 583 6.91 0.72 19.35
C PHE A 583 8.44 0.63 19.37
N ALA A 584 9.05 -0.23 18.56
CA ALA A 584 10.51 -0.38 18.46
C ALA A 584 11.22 0.97 18.32
N ILE A 585 10.77 1.83 17.43
CA ILE A 585 11.35 3.16 17.15
C ILE A 585 11.46 4.08 18.38
N PHE A 586 10.62 3.88 19.40
CA PHE A 586 10.61 4.70 20.63
C PHE A 586 11.20 3.97 21.85
N ARG A 587 11.37 2.65 21.79
CA ARG A 587 11.77 1.82 22.93
C ARG A 587 13.15 1.22 22.79
N ASN A 588 13.52 0.83 21.59
CA ASN A 588 14.86 0.31 21.30
C ASN A 588 15.85 1.46 21.15
N TYR A 589 16.97 1.41 21.87
CA TYR A 589 17.99 2.46 21.85
C TYR A 589 18.60 2.63 20.46
N GLU A 590 18.90 1.56 19.77
CA GLU A 590 19.50 1.59 18.43
C GLU A 590 18.52 2.16 17.40
N ALA A 591 17.23 1.80 17.49
CA ALA A 591 16.20 2.38 16.63
C ALA A 591 16.05 3.90 16.85
N VAL A 592 16.15 4.35 18.11
CA VAL A 592 16.15 5.78 18.45
C VAL A 592 17.34 6.49 17.81
N GLN A 593 18.57 5.95 17.97
CA GLN A 593 19.77 6.54 17.37
C GLN A 593 19.68 6.56 15.84
N LEU A 594 19.15 5.50 15.26
CA LEU A 594 19.01 5.36 13.82
C LEU A 594 18.16 6.49 13.20
N TYR A 595 16.94 6.71 13.71
CA TYR A 595 16.10 7.77 13.16
C TYR A 595 16.59 9.19 13.50
N GLN A 596 17.22 9.40 14.68
CA GLN A 596 17.82 10.68 15.02
C GLN A 596 18.94 11.04 14.04
N THR A 597 19.87 10.11 13.78
CA THR A 597 20.96 10.34 12.82
C THR A 597 20.40 10.60 11.42
N PHE A 598 19.45 9.78 10.96
CA PHE A 598 18.83 9.95 9.64
C PHE A 598 18.19 11.35 9.47
N LEU A 599 17.38 11.77 10.44
CA LEU A 599 16.68 13.06 10.37
C LEU A 599 17.64 14.25 10.54
N SER A 600 18.62 14.17 11.46
CA SER A 600 19.58 15.27 11.66
C SER A 600 20.44 15.49 10.43
N THR A 601 21.00 14.44 9.83
CA THR A 601 21.80 14.55 8.60
C THR A 601 20.96 15.01 7.40
N ALA A 602 19.71 14.54 7.27
CA ALA A 602 18.79 15.03 6.25
C ALA A 602 18.53 16.55 6.34
N LEU A 603 18.56 17.10 7.54
CA LEU A 603 18.31 18.53 7.80
C LEU A 603 19.58 19.40 7.80
N GLU A 604 20.76 18.83 7.57
CA GLU A 604 22.07 19.52 7.45
C GLU A 604 22.52 19.76 6.00
N ASP A 605 21.62 19.62 5.01
CA ASP A 605 21.91 19.67 3.57
C ASP A 605 22.90 18.58 3.08
N GLU A 606 22.99 17.49 3.81
CA GLU A 606 23.75 16.30 3.44
C GLU A 606 22.82 15.17 3.02
N ALA A 607 23.35 14.13 2.38
CA ALA A 607 22.59 12.91 2.14
C ALA A 607 22.28 12.24 3.49
N PRO A 608 21.01 11.86 3.77
CA PRO A 608 20.66 11.24 5.03
C PRO A 608 21.53 10.01 5.33
N GLU A 609 22.06 9.91 6.54
CA GLU A 609 22.84 8.76 6.98
C GLU A 609 21.96 7.74 7.70
N ILE A 610 21.96 6.51 7.20
CA ILE A 610 21.46 5.35 7.94
C ILE A 610 22.67 4.79 8.70
N SER A 611 22.80 5.13 9.97
CA SER A 611 23.94 4.71 10.80
C SER A 611 23.96 3.20 11.03
N SER A 612 25.11 2.67 11.42
CA SER A 612 25.20 1.27 11.86
C SER A 612 24.42 1.08 13.17
N PHE A 613 23.73 -0.04 13.27
CA PHE A 613 22.94 -0.42 14.45
C PHE A 613 23.12 -1.90 14.78
N THR A 614 22.80 -2.26 16.00
CA THR A 614 22.72 -3.66 16.48
C THR A 614 21.27 -3.89 16.90
N PRO A 615 20.54 -4.77 16.20
CA PRO A 615 19.12 -4.96 16.44
C PRO A 615 18.80 -5.60 17.78
#